data_640ce7450b4070e94806f09b0e7d9398
#
_entry.id   640ce7450b4070e94806f09b0e7d9398
#
_cell.length_a   1.000
_cell.length_b   1.000
_cell.length_c   1.000
_cell.angle_alpha   90.00
_cell.angle_beta   90.00
_cell.angle_gamma   90.00
#
_symmetry.space_group_name_H-M   'P 1'
#
loop_
_entity.id
_entity.type
_entity.pdbx_description
1 polymer ?
#
loop_
_entity_poly.entity_id
_entity_poly.type
_entity_poly.pdbx_seq_one_letter_code
_entity_poly.pdbx_strand_id
1 'polypeptide(L)'
;MFDTKIAFIVRDDLQTWQKLNVVAFLATGVASSASEIIGTPYIDSSGHKYGSMSGQPMLIFGADLKALQSVHRKGLERDLLLVPYVYTMFSTGHDEANREVFLAEDADNMNLVGLAVYGSKKFVDKAIKGLSLHK
;
A
#
# COMPACT_ATOMS: atom_id res chain seq x y z
N MET A 1 -11.67 9.66 -15.45
CA MET A 1 -10.33 9.27 -15.84
C MET A 1 -10.01 7.84 -15.44
N PHE A 2 -9.69 7.55 -14.18
CA PHE A 2 -9.50 6.18 -13.72
C PHE A 2 -10.69 5.72 -12.90
N ASP A 3 -11.18 4.51 -13.20
CA ASP A 3 -12.26 3.89 -12.42
C ASP A 3 -11.74 3.25 -11.14
N THR A 4 -10.44 3.08 -11.06
CA THR A 4 -9.77 2.49 -9.91
C THR A 4 -8.91 3.54 -9.20
N LYS A 5 -8.57 3.26 -7.94
CA LYS A 5 -7.73 4.13 -7.13
C LYS A 5 -6.74 3.30 -6.33
N ILE A 6 -5.51 3.81 -6.24
CA ILE A 6 -4.45 3.23 -5.41
C ILE A 6 -4.21 4.18 -4.25
N ALA A 7 -4.33 3.70 -3.04
CA ALA A 7 -4.04 4.48 -1.84
C ALA A 7 -3.09 3.70 -0.94
N PHE A 8 -2.05 4.36 -0.45
CA PHE A 8 -1.17 3.81 0.57
C PHE A 8 -1.44 4.56 1.85
N ILE A 9 -1.68 3.83 2.93
CA ILE A 9 -1.91 4.42 4.25
C ILE A 9 -0.72 4.02 5.12
N VAL A 10 0.01 5.01 5.64
CA VAL A 10 1.25 4.79 6.37
C VAL A 10 1.13 5.42 7.75
N ARG A 11 1.54 4.69 8.78
CA ARG A 11 1.53 5.21 10.15
C ARG A 11 2.41 6.44 10.25
N ASP A 12 1.90 7.46 10.91
CA ASP A 12 2.57 8.77 11.02
C ASP A 12 3.63 8.82 12.12
N ASP A 13 3.67 7.83 13.01
CA ASP A 13 4.62 7.76 14.14
C ASP A 13 5.91 6.98 13.82
N LEU A 14 6.13 6.62 12.56
CA LEU A 14 7.33 5.88 12.14
C LEU A 14 8.49 6.84 11.86
N GLN A 15 9.72 6.29 11.89
CA GLN A 15 10.88 7.00 11.38
C GLN A 15 10.82 7.12 9.87
N THR A 16 11.49 8.12 9.31
CA THR A 16 11.45 8.38 7.87
C THR A 16 11.84 7.16 7.04
N TRP A 17 12.94 6.48 7.40
CA TRP A 17 13.39 5.31 6.63
C TRP A 17 12.35 4.18 6.65
N GLN A 18 11.62 4.04 7.77
CA GLN A 18 10.57 3.03 7.88
C GLN A 18 9.42 3.35 6.94
N LYS A 19 8.99 4.61 6.90
CA LYS A 19 7.92 5.05 5.99
C LYS A 19 8.28 4.81 4.54
N LEU A 20 9.50 5.16 4.16
CA LEU A 20 9.97 4.97 2.78
C LEU A 20 10.04 3.49 2.41
N ASN A 21 10.54 2.68 3.32
CA ASN A 21 10.64 1.23 3.12
C ASN A 21 9.26 0.59 2.97
N VAL A 22 8.32 0.96 3.84
CA VAL A 22 6.94 0.47 3.78
C VAL A 22 6.31 0.77 2.42
N VAL A 23 6.40 2.01 1.97
CA VAL A 23 5.81 2.41 0.69
C VAL A 23 6.43 1.63 -0.47
N ALA A 24 7.75 1.46 -0.46
CA ALA A 24 8.45 0.71 -1.51
C ALA A 24 7.93 -0.73 -1.61
N PHE A 25 7.80 -1.42 -0.48
CA PHE A 25 7.31 -2.80 -0.47
C PHE A 25 5.83 -2.89 -0.86
N LEU A 26 5.00 -1.98 -0.34
CA LEU A 26 3.57 -1.96 -0.68
C LEU A 26 3.36 -1.74 -2.18
N ALA A 27 4.16 -0.87 -2.79
CA ALA A 27 4.07 -0.62 -4.23
C ALA A 27 4.34 -1.87 -5.05
N THR A 28 5.32 -2.69 -4.65
CA THR A 28 5.59 -3.96 -5.36
C THR A 28 4.41 -4.92 -5.25
N GLY A 29 3.74 -4.95 -4.10
CA GLY A 29 2.57 -5.80 -3.90
C GLY A 29 1.40 -5.41 -4.79
N VAL A 30 1.13 -4.12 -4.92
CA VAL A 30 0.07 -3.62 -5.80
C VAL A 30 0.42 -3.92 -7.26
N ALA A 31 1.65 -3.62 -7.67
CA ALA A 31 2.09 -3.84 -9.05
C ALA A 31 2.02 -5.32 -9.45
N SER A 32 2.38 -6.21 -8.53
CA SER A 32 2.33 -7.66 -8.77
C SER A 32 0.90 -8.17 -8.88
N SER A 33 0.02 -7.71 -7.99
CA SER A 33 -1.36 -8.22 -7.92
C SER A 33 -2.31 -7.53 -8.90
N ALA A 34 -1.97 -6.32 -9.35
CA ALA A 34 -2.77 -5.50 -10.26
C ALA A 34 -1.88 -4.97 -11.38
N SER A 35 -1.27 -5.86 -12.15
CA SER A 35 -0.28 -5.51 -13.17
C SER A 35 -0.83 -4.58 -14.25
N GLU A 36 -2.15 -4.52 -14.41
CA GLU A 36 -2.81 -3.62 -15.36
C GLU A 36 -2.53 -2.14 -15.08
N ILE A 37 -2.07 -1.78 -13.86
CA ILE A 37 -1.74 -0.39 -13.54
C ILE A 37 -0.43 0.07 -14.18
N ILE A 38 0.43 -0.86 -14.60
CA ILE A 38 1.77 -0.54 -15.08
C ILE A 38 1.69 0.02 -16.49
N GLY A 39 2.33 1.16 -16.72
CA GLY A 39 2.38 1.82 -18.00
C GLY A 39 3.45 1.25 -18.92
N THR A 40 3.76 1.99 -19.96
CA THR A 40 4.78 1.61 -20.95
C THR A 40 6.17 2.03 -20.47
N PRO A 41 7.24 1.40 -21.00
CA PRO A 41 8.61 1.81 -20.66
C PRO A 41 8.88 3.28 -20.98
N TYR A 42 9.71 3.91 -20.18
CA TYR A 42 10.14 5.28 -20.40
C TYR A 42 11.30 5.32 -21.38
N ILE A 43 11.30 6.33 -22.25
CA ILE A 43 12.31 6.49 -23.27
C ILE A 43 12.82 7.93 -23.20
N ASP A 44 14.13 8.13 -23.11
CA ASP A 44 14.71 9.47 -23.08
C ASP A 44 14.89 10.04 -24.50
N SER A 45 15.36 11.28 -24.58
CA SER A 45 15.52 11.98 -25.86
C SER A 45 16.56 11.34 -26.79
N SER A 46 17.43 10.49 -26.24
CA SER A 46 18.47 9.78 -27.03
C SER A 46 18.05 8.36 -27.40
N GLY A 47 16.84 7.94 -27.02
CA GLY A 47 16.32 6.62 -27.37
C GLY A 47 16.67 5.52 -26.37
N HIS A 48 17.27 5.83 -25.23
CA HIS A 48 17.50 4.82 -24.20
C HIS A 48 16.17 4.40 -23.56
N LYS A 49 16.01 3.11 -23.37
CA LYS A 49 14.78 2.55 -22.82
C LYS A 49 14.98 2.22 -21.33
N TYR A 50 14.04 2.67 -20.49
CA TYR A 50 14.03 2.45 -19.05
C TYR A 50 12.82 1.62 -18.64
N GLY A 51 12.74 1.27 -17.36
CA GLY A 51 11.61 0.53 -16.84
C GLY A 51 10.32 1.34 -16.84
N SER A 52 9.21 0.63 -16.59
CA SER A 52 7.88 1.21 -16.50
C SER A 52 7.54 1.54 -15.05
N MET A 53 6.63 2.48 -14.87
CA MET A 53 6.04 2.79 -13.55
C MET A 53 4.53 2.73 -13.66
N SER A 54 3.85 2.94 -12.54
CA SER A 54 2.39 2.99 -12.54
C SER A 54 1.89 4.08 -13.50
N GLY A 55 0.87 3.74 -14.28
CA GLY A 55 0.21 4.68 -15.18
C GLY A 55 -0.85 5.52 -14.51
N GLN A 56 -1.13 5.29 -13.23
CA GLN A 56 -2.09 6.08 -12.47
C GLN A 56 -1.49 6.55 -11.16
N PRO A 57 -2.04 7.61 -10.54
CA PRO A 57 -1.48 8.16 -9.30
C PRO A 57 -1.46 7.14 -8.16
N MET A 58 -0.43 7.24 -7.33
CA MET A 58 -0.30 6.51 -6.08
C MET A 58 -0.28 7.52 -4.95
N LEU A 59 -1.40 7.64 -4.23
CA LEU A 59 -1.56 8.63 -3.18
C LEU A 59 -1.20 8.03 -1.83
N ILE A 60 -0.47 8.78 -1.01
CA ILE A 60 -0.01 8.31 0.30
C ILE A 60 -0.69 9.14 1.38
N PHE A 61 -1.41 8.46 2.27
CA PHE A 61 -2.13 9.06 3.39
C PHE A 61 -1.43 8.72 4.70
N GLY A 62 -1.49 9.64 5.65
CA GLY A 62 -1.01 9.40 7.01
C GLY A 62 -2.15 8.95 7.90
N ALA A 63 -1.84 8.11 8.89
CA ALA A 63 -2.86 7.61 9.81
C ALA A 63 -2.22 7.10 11.11
N ASP A 64 -3.01 7.06 12.18
CA ASP A 64 -2.63 6.32 13.37
C ASP A 64 -3.04 4.84 13.23
N LEU A 65 -2.69 4.03 14.22
CA LEU A 65 -2.97 2.60 14.18
C LEU A 65 -4.47 2.30 14.08
N LYS A 66 -5.29 3.01 14.83
CA LYS A 66 -6.74 2.79 14.81
C LYS A 66 -7.34 3.08 13.46
N ALA A 67 -6.90 4.15 12.82
CA ALA A 67 -7.37 4.50 11.48
C ALA A 67 -6.94 3.45 10.45
N LEU A 68 -5.70 2.95 10.54
CA LEU A 68 -5.23 1.86 9.68
C LEU A 68 -6.07 0.60 9.86
N GLN A 69 -6.36 0.24 11.10
CA GLN A 69 -7.19 -0.93 11.38
C GLN A 69 -8.61 -0.77 10.81
N SER A 70 -9.13 0.45 10.86
CA SER A 70 -10.44 0.76 10.30
C SER A 70 -10.43 0.61 8.76
N VAL A 71 -9.40 1.12 8.09
CA VAL A 71 -9.26 0.96 6.64
C VAL A 71 -9.17 -0.52 6.27
N HIS A 72 -8.41 -1.28 7.04
CA HIS A 72 -8.25 -2.72 6.83
C HIS A 72 -9.61 -3.44 6.87
N ARG A 73 -10.41 -3.19 7.92
CA ARG A 73 -11.74 -3.80 8.03
C ARG A 73 -12.65 -3.40 6.87
N LYS A 74 -12.68 -2.12 6.54
CA LYS A 74 -13.51 -1.63 5.42
C LYS A 74 -13.07 -2.22 4.09
N GLY A 75 -11.77 -2.40 3.90
CA GLY A 75 -11.22 -3.01 2.69
C GLY A 75 -11.63 -4.46 2.55
N LEU A 76 -11.58 -5.23 3.64
CA LEU A 76 -12.04 -6.62 3.64
C LEU A 76 -13.53 -6.72 3.32
N GLU A 77 -14.33 -5.86 3.92
CA GLU A 77 -15.79 -5.85 3.70
C GLU A 77 -16.15 -5.54 2.24
N ARG A 78 -15.33 -4.76 1.55
CA ARG A 78 -15.58 -4.33 0.18
C ARG A 78 -14.80 -5.13 -0.86
N ASP A 79 -14.13 -6.19 -0.42
CA ASP A 79 -13.35 -7.06 -1.30
C ASP A 79 -12.32 -6.29 -2.13
N LEU A 80 -11.67 -5.30 -1.50
CA LEU A 80 -10.59 -4.55 -2.13
C LEU A 80 -9.29 -5.35 -2.08
N LEU A 81 -8.38 -5.11 -3.02
CA LEU A 81 -7.03 -5.62 -2.91
C LEU A 81 -6.34 -4.91 -1.75
N LEU A 82 -5.81 -5.67 -0.81
CA LEU A 82 -5.08 -5.16 0.34
C LEU A 82 -3.68 -5.74 0.35
N VAL A 83 -2.67 -4.88 0.53
CA VAL A 83 -1.28 -5.33 0.73
C VAL A 83 -0.83 -4.78 2.08
N PRO A 84 -0.59 -5.65 3.08
CA PRO A 84 -0.30 -5.20 4.44
C PRO A 84 1.19 -5.14 4.73
N TYR A 85 1.57 -4.29 5.67
CA TYR A 85 2.89 -4.29 6.26
C TYR A 85 2.71 -4.15 7.77
N VAL A 86 3.14 -5.16 8.53
CA VAL A 86 3.02 -5.15 9.99
C VAL A 86 4.36 -4.86 10.64
N TYR A 87 4.33 -4.33 11.85
CA TYR A 87 5.52 -3.83 12.55
C TYR A 87 6.64 -4.87 12.65
N THR A 88 6.29 -6.12 12.93
CA THR A 88 7.28 -7.19 13.09
C THR A 88 8.07 -7.49 11.80
N MET A 89 7.57 -7.07 10.64
CA MET A 89 8.30 -7.24 9.38
C MET A 89 9.57 -6.39 9.32
N PHE A 90 9.70 -5.34 10.14
CA PHE A 90 10.94 -4.57 10.21
C PHE A 90 12.12 -5.38 10.77
N SER A 91 11.83 -6.48 11.47
CA SER A 91 12.85 -7.32 12.09
C SER A 91 13.15 -8.59 11.29
N THR A 92 12.51 -8.76 10.13
CA THR A 92 12.75 -9.92 9.27
C THR A 92 13.77 -9.60 8.19
N GLY A 93 14.36 -10.65 7.60
CA GLY A 93 15.36 -10.47 6.55
C GLY A 93 14.92 -10.99 5.18
N HIS A 94 13.75 -11.65 5.09
CA HIS A 94 13.29 -12.23 3.83
C HIS A 94 11.78 -12.47 3.85
N ASP A 95 11.23 -12.72 2.68
CA ASP A 95 9.79 -12.82 2.45
C ASP A 95 9.13 -13.96 3.23
N GLU A 96 9.81 -15.11 3.33
CA GLU A 96 9.26 -16.25 4.08
C GLU A 96 9.07 -15.93 5.55
N ALA A 97 10.03 -15.23 6.16
CA ALA A 97 9.89 -14.77 7.54
C ALA A 97 8.75 -13.75 7.69
N ASN A 98 8.53 -12.92 6.68
CA ASN A 98 7.39 -12.00 6.67
C ASN A 98 6.06 -12.76 6.73
N ARG A 99 5.94 -13.86 5.99
CA ARG A 99 4.74 -14.69 6.02
C ARG A 99 4.50 -15.31 7.38
N GLU A 100 5.57 -15.77 8.04
CA GLU A 100 5.48 -16.36 9.36
C GLU A 100 4.96 -15.37 10.41
N VAL A 101 5.53 -14.14 10.43
CA VAL A 101 5.07 -13.14 11.40
C VAL A 101 3.66 -12.65 11.09
N PHE A 102 3.29 -12.62 9.82
CA PHE A 102 1.95 -12.21 9.42
C PHE A 102 0.88 -13.22 9.85
N LEU A 103 1.21 -14.52 9.79
CA LEU A 103 0.30 -15.57 10.24
C LEU A 103 -0.03 -15.47 11.74
N ALA A 104 0.84 -14.84 12.51
CA ALA A 104 0.63 -14.65 13.94
C ALA A 104 -0.21 -13.41 14.27
N GLU A 105 -0.54 -12.58 13.28
CA GLU A 105 -1.33 -11.36 13.49
C GLU A 105 -2.81 -11.68 13.67
N ASP A 106 -3.43 -10.95 14.58
CA ASP A 106 -4.88 -11.02 14.79
C ASP A 106 -5.56 -10.07 13.79
N ALA A 107 -6.43 -10.60 12.95
CA ALA A 107 -7.12 -9.79 11.95
C ALA A 107 -7.91 -8.62 12.56
N ASP A 108 -8.40 -8.80 13.79
CA ASP A 108 -9.19 -7.76 14.46
C ASP A 108 -8.32 -6.75 15.22
N ASN A 109 -7.02 -7.03 15.37
CA ASN A 109 -6.09 -6.16 16.09
C ASN A 109 -4.70 -6.25 15.47
N MET A 110 -4.61 -6.06 14.17
CA MET A 110 -3.37 -6.18 13.42
C MET A 110 -2.48 -4.97 13.65
N ASN A 111 -1.20 -5.20 13.97
CA ASN A 111 -0.24 -4.12 14.22
C ASN A 111 0.31 -3.56 12.91
N LEU A 112 -0.57 -2.94 12.14
CA LEU A 112 -0.25 -2.38 10.83
C LEU A 112 0.63 -1.13 10.96
N VAL A 113 1.64 -1.06 10.13
CA VAL A 113 2.44 0.16 9.91
C VAL A 113 2.16 0.76 8.54
N GLY A 114 1.60 -0.03 7.64
CA GLY A 114 1.16 0.43 6.33
C GLY A 114 0.19 -0.54 5.70
N LEU A 115 -0.59 -0.02 4.77
CA LEU A 115 -1.57 -0.80 4.03
C LEU A 115 -1.77 -0.16 2.67
N ALA A 116 -1.63 -0.95 1.60
CA ALA A 116 -2.02 -0.50 0.28
C ALA A 116 -3.43 -0.99 0.00
N VAL A 117 -4.23 -0.14 -0.62
CA VAL A 117 -5.61 -0.43 -0.97
C VAL A 117 -5.80 -0.11 -2.44
N TYR A 118 -6.34 -1.06 -3.18
CA TYR A 118 -6.61 -0.88 -4.61
C TYR A 118 -7.95 -1.51 -4.97
N GLY A 119 -8.69 -0.82 -5.81
CA GLY A 119 -9.97 -1.30 -6.32
C GLY A 119 -10.77 -0.17 -6.91
N SER A 120 -12.10 -0.33 -6.97
CA SER A 120 -12.94 0.71 -7.53
C SER A 120 -12.77 2.00 -6.72
N LYS A 121 -12.69 3.12 -7.42
CA LYS A 121 -12.49 4.44 -6.80
C LYS A 121 -13.53 4.70 -5.71
N LYS A 122 -14.78 4.35 -5.94
CA LYS A 122 -15.86 4.53 -4.97
C LYS A 122 -15.60 3.80 -3.66
N PHE A 123 -15.17 2.54 -3.74
CA PHE A 123 -14.92 1.73 -2.55
C PHE A 123 -13.63 2.13 -1.83
N VAL A 124 -12.59 2.49 -2.58
CA VAL A 124 -11.35 2.99 -1.96
C VAL A 124 -11.63 4.30 -1.23
N ASP A 125 -12.36 5.22 -1.85
CA ASP A 125 -12.71 6.51 -1.23
C ASP A 125 -13.49 6.29 0.07
N LYS A 126 -14.40 5.32 0.11
CA LYS A 126 -15.13 5.00 1.35
C LYS A 126 -14.21 4.44 2.43
N ALA A 127 -13.25 3.59 2.05
CA ALA A 127 -12.35 2.97 3.01
C ALA A 127 -11.40 3.99 3.66
N ILE A 128 -10.97 5.00 2.91
CA ILE A 128 -10.01 6.01 3.38
C ILE A 128 -10.66 7.33 3.80
N LYS A 129 -11.98 7.39 3.85
CA LYS A 129 -12.70 8.62 4.19
C LYS A 129 -12.20 9.21 5.51
N GLY A 130 -11.91 10.50 5.51
CA GLY A 130 -11.44 11.22 6.67
C GLY A 130 -9.94 11.29 6.82
N LEU A 131 -9.18 10.55 6.02
CA LEU A 131 -7.71 10.61 6.05
C LEU A 131 -7.19 11.77 5.20
N SER A 132 -6.02 12.29 5.62
CA SER A 132 -5.32 13.35 4.89
C SER A 132 -4.04 12.80 4.27
N LEU A 133 -3.60 13.45 3.19
CA LEU A 133 -2.32 13.11 2.58
C LEU A 133 -1.19 13.19 3.61
N HIS A 134 -0.24 12.28 3.50
CA HIS A 134 0.92 12.24 4.40
C HIS A 134 1.79 13.48 4.18
N LYS A 135 2.23 14.08 5.26
CA LYS A 135 3.10 15.26 5.21
C LYS A 135 4.56 14.89 4.98
#